data_fead70661350452bd5111abc46570b13
#
_entry.id   fead70661350452bd5111abc46570b13
#
_cell.length_a   1.000
_cell.length_b   1.000
_cell.length_c   1.000
_cell.angle_alpha   90.00
_cell.angle_beta   90.00
_cell.angle_gamma   90.00
#
_symmetry.space_group_name_H-M   'P 1'
#
loop_
_entity.id
_entity.type
_entity.pdbx_description
1 polymer ?
#
loop_
_entity_poly.entity_id
_entity_poly.type
_entity_poly.pdbx_seq_one_letter_code
_entity_poly.pdbx_strand_id
1 'polypeptide(L)'
;MVITKLRNSLKRELPGIKSWKRMSVKSETGESIESESLEKYERILSKVKLDSMKKAAVLLALFKKNDEWYFPLIKRPMHERNHPGQIALPGGAKEKNEKIVYTAIREAFEEVGIEIKNRDIMGQLTPLPVPVSGYLIYPFIGLLEKEPKWVLNEDEVDKLIVTKVSDLIDADNNYSETWELHGNKVEVPHFRIKDNAIWGATASVLSEFIDLVH
;
A
#
# COMPACT_ATOMS: atom_id res chain seq x y z
N MET A 1 -8.41 -20.60 -0.41
CA MET A 1 -7.07 -20.73 -1.04
C MET A 1 -6.19 -19.53 -0.72
N VAL A 2 -6.60 -18.29 -0.96
CA VAL A 2 -5.83 -17.06 -0.70
C VAL A 2 -5.25 -16.97 0.73
N ILE A 3 -6.08 -17.07 1.77
CA ILE A 3 -5.63 -16.89 3.17
C ILE A 3 -4.64 -17.98 3.62
N THR A 4 -4.83 -19.22 3.21
CA THR A 4 -3.90 -20.30 3.56
C THR A 4 -2.54 -20.07 2.92
N LYS A 5 -2.51 -19.66 1.64
CA LYS A 5 -1.27 -19.34 0.94
C LYS A 5 -0.58 -18.16 1.60
N LEU A 6 -1.31 -17.07 1.86
CA LEU A 6 -0.81 -15.88 2.54
C LEU A 6 -0.19 -16.20 3.91
N ARG A 7 -0.86 -16.98 4.76
CA ARG A 7 -0.31 -17.42 6.06
C ARG A 7 1.01 -18.18 5.95
N ASN A 8 1.14 -18.99 4.91
CA ASN A 8 2.37 -19.75 4.68
C ASN A 8 3.48 -18.85 4.12
N SER A 9 3.15 -17.92 3.24
CA SER A 9 4.10 -16.99 2.64
C SER A 9 4.64 -15.99 3.66
N LEU A 10 3.81 -15.50 4.58
CA LEU A 10 4.23 -14.59 5.67
C LEU A 10 5.22 -15.22 6.67
N LYS A 11 5.41 -16.54 6.66
CA LYS A 11 6.41 -17.26 7.48
C LYS A 11 7.77 -17.40 6.79
N ARG A 12 7.88 -16.98 5.53
CA ARG A 12 9.08 -17.08 4.70
C ARG A 12 9.72 -15.71 4.55
N GLU A 13 10.86 -15.66 3.89
CA GLU A 13 11.45 -14.41 3.44
C GLU A 13 10.51 -13.68 2.49
N LEU A 14 10.24 -12.40 2.80
CA LEU A 14 9.33 -11.59 2.02
C LEU A 14 10.03 -11.06 0.77
N PRO A 15 9.31 -10.92 -0.35
CA PRO A 15 9.90 -10.47 -1.62
C PRO A 15 10.38 -9.01 -1.62
N GLY A 16 9.73 -8.13 -0.86
CA GLY A 16 10.14 -6.74 -0.66
C GLY A 16 10.46 -6.02 -1.96
N ILE A 17 11.72 -5.58 -2.09
CA ILE A 17 12.22 -4.81 -3.23
C ILE A 17 11.92 -5.46 -4.59
N LYS A 18 11.96 -6.79 -4.69
CA LYS A 18 11.67 -7.52 -5.94
C LYS A 18 10.25 -7.24 -6.43
N SER A 19 9.30 -7.12 -5.49
CA SER A 19 7.91 -6.78 -5.79
C SER A 19 7.75 -5.30 -6.12
N TRP A 20 8.36 -4.41 -5.34
CA TRP A 20 8.17 -2.96 -5.47
C TRP A 20 8.71 -2.40 -6.78
N LYS A 21 9.82 -2.98 -7.29
CA LYS A 21 10.46 -2.54 -8.53
C LYS A 21 9.49 -2.50 -9.73
N ARG A 22 8.48 -3.37 -9.75
CA ARG A 22 7.47 -3.37 -10.83
C ARG A 22 6.63 -2.10 -10.86
N MET A 23 6.48 -1.44 -9.70
CA MET A 23 5.66 -0.23 -9.51
C MET A 23 6.52 1.04 -9.38
N SER A 24 7.83 0.96 -9.67
CA SER A 24 8.71 2.12 -9.66
C SER A 24 8.45 3.00 -10.87
N VAL A 25 8.34 4.31 -10.62
CA VAL A 25 8.24 5.34 -11.67
C VAL A 25 9.53 5.37 -12.47
N LYS A 26 9.43 5.48 -13.79
CA LYS A 26 10.57 5.52 -14.71
C LYS A 26 10.66 6.85 -15.43
N SER A 27 11.87 7.24 -15.84
CA SER A 27 12.08 8.38 -16.75
C SER A 27 11.50 8.07 -18.13
N GLU A 28 11.32 9.10 -18.97
CA GLU A 28 10.91 8.94 -20.38
C GLU A 28 11.88 8.04 -21.18
N THR A 29 13.16 7.97 -20.78
CA THR A 29 14.17 7.09 -21.36
C THR A 29 14.05 5.63 -20.96
N GLY A 30 13.03 5.29 -20.14
CA GLY A 30 12.82 3.94 -19.63
C GLY A 30 13.72 3.59 -18.43
N GLU A 31 14.62 4.49 -18.04
CA GLU A 31 15.40 4.35 -16.82
C GLU A 31 14.50 4.56 -15.61
N SER A 32 14.49 3.62 -14.68
CA SER A 32 13.81 3.82 -13.42
C SER A 32 14.40 5.03 -12.69
N ILE A 33 13.59 6.06 -12.44
CA ILE A 33 14.00 7.23 -11.65
C ILE A 33 14.52 6.79 -10.28
N GLU A 34 14.04 5.67 -9.78
CA GLU A 34 14.43 5.12 -8.48
C GLU A 34 15.48 4.00 -8.59
N SER A 35 15.59 3.29 -9.72
CA SER A 35 16.69 2.33 -9.92
C SER A 35 16.71 1.67 -11.32
N GLU A 36 17.87 1.68 -11.98
CA GLU A 36 18.15 0.88 -13.17
C GLU A 36 18.34 -0.61 -12.88
N SER A 37 18.65 -0.95 -11.64
CA SER A 37 18.84 -2.33 -11.19
C SER A 37 18.44 -2.51 -9.73
N LEU A 38 18.15 -3.74 -9.32
CA LEU A 38 17.89 -4.10 -7.94
C LEU A 38 19.03 -3.62 -7.01
N GLU A 39 20.27 -3.81 -7.45
CA GLU A 39 21.49 -3.40 -6.72
C GLU A 39 21.57 -1.88 -6.52
N LYS A 40 21.18 -1.11 -7.55
CA LYS A 40 21.13 0.36 -7.43
C LYS A 40 20.07 0.79 -6.44
N TYR A 41 18.89 0.14 -6.44
CA TYR A 41 17.82 0.39 -5.49
C TYR A 41 18.24 0.02 -4.07
N GLU A 42 18.84 -1.14 -3.87
CA GLU A 42 19.41 -1.56 -2.59
C GLU A 42 20.50 -0.61 -2.11
N ARG A 43 21.36 -0.12 -3.02
CA ARG A 43 22.38 0.88 -2.71
C ARG A 43 21.79 2.25 -2.35
N ILE A 44 20.68 2.66 -2.96
CA ILE A 44 19.94 3.85 -2.58
C ILE A 44 19.36 3.68 -1.18
N LEU A 45 18.69 2.55 -0.93
CA LEU A 45 18.11 2.25 0.38
C LEU A 45 19.18 2.15 1.48
N SER A 46 20.35 1.56 1.17
CA SER A 46 21.47 1.48 2.12
C SER A 46 22.04 2.84 2.51
N LYS A 47 21.89 3.87 1.64
CA LYS A 47 22.28 5.26 1.92
C LYS A 47 21.22 6.02 2.71
N VAL A 48 19.97 5.57 2.69
CA VAL A 48 18.89 6.17 3.47
C VAL A 48 19.07 5.70 4.90
N LYS A 49 19.23 6.65 5.83
CA LYS A 49 19.21 6.36 7.27
C LYS A 49 17.77 6.03 7.69
N LEU A 50 17.39 4.77 7.57
CA LEU A 50 16.02 4.29 7.87
C LEU A 50 15.56 4.71 9.28
N ASP A 51 16.49 4.75 10.23
CA ASP A 51 16.21 5.17 11.61
C ASP A 51 15.84 6.65 11.73
N SER A 52 16.24 7.49 10.77
CA SER A 52 15.91 8.91 10.75
C SER A 52 14.60 9.21 10.04
N MET A 53 14.00 8.24 9.35
CA MET A 53 12.73 8.42 8.66
C MET A 53 11.56 8.48 9.65
N LYS A 54 10.57 9.30 9.34
CA LYS A 54 9.29 9.28 10.06
C LYS A 54 8.60 7.94 9.82
N LYS A 55 7.97 7.39 10.83
CA LYS A 55 7.27 6.10 10.72
C LYS A 55 5.80 6.32 10.43
N ALA A 56 5.28 5.52 9.52
CA ALA A 56 3.85 5.43 9.22
C ALA A 56 3.44 3.96 9.12
N ALA A 57 2.17 3.67 9.29
CA ALA A 57 1.67 2.33 9.10
C ALA A 57 0.36 2.34 8.30
N VAL A 58 0.15 1.30 7.49
CA VAL A 58 -1.06 1.11 6.71
C VAL A 58 -1.64 -0.29 6.96
N LEU A 59 -2.95 -0.43 6.81
CA LEU A 59 -3.66 -1.69 7.02
C LEU A 59 -4.29 -2.20 5.72
N LEU A 60 -3.86 -3.37 5.26
CA LEU A 60 -4.56 -4.17 4.27
C LEU A 60 -5.52 -5.10 5.01
N ALA A 61 -6.75 -4.63 5.23
CA ALA A 61 -7.78 -5.35 5.99
C ALA A 61 -8.59 -6.27 5.06
N LEU A 62 -8.30 -7.56 5.11
CA LEU A 62 -9.00 -8.56 4.30
C LEU A 62 -10.31 -8.98 4.96
N PHE A 63 -11.38 -9.06 4.19
CA PHE A 63 -12.66 -9.61 4.61
C PHE A 63 -13.30 -10.42 3.48
N LYS A 64 -14.20 -11.32 3.86
CA LYS A 64 -14.91 -12.18 2.92
C LYS A 64 -16.33 -11.68 2.69
N LYS A 65 -16.74 -11.60 1.42
CA LYS A 65 -18.09 -11.26 0.99
C LYS A 65 -18.44 -12.09 -0.24
N ASN A 66 -19.60 -12.79 -0.24
CA ASN A 66 -20.04 -13.64 -1.35
C ASN A 66 -18.96 -14.62 -1.84
N ASP A 67 -18.28 -15.28 -0.89
CA ASP A 67 -17.19 -16.24 -1.12
C ASP A 67 -15.91 -15.67 -1.75
N GLU A 68 -15.81 -14.37 -2.00
CA GLU A 68 -14.64 -13.68 -2.51
C GLU A 68 -13.96 -12.82 -1.43
N TRP A 69 -12.67 -12.55 -1.62
CA TRP A 69 -11.87 -11.71 -0.74
C TRP A 69 -11.84 -10.28 -1.22
N TYR A 70 -12.01 -9.35 -0.30
CA TYR A 70 -11.99 -7.90 -0.51
C TYR A 70 -11.07 -7.22 0.49
N PHE A 71 -10.67 -6.01 0.13
CA PHE A 71 -9.99 -5.06 1.02
C PHE A 71 -10.40 -3.63 0.68
N PRO A 72 -10.34 -2.70 1.64
CA PRO A 72 -10.63 -1.30 1.41
C PRO A 72 -9.41 -0.56 0.90
N LEU A 73 -9.66 0.38 0.01
CA LEU A 73 -8.81 1.50 -0.32
C LEU A 73 -9.58 2.79 -0.06
N ILE A 74 -8.87 3.85 0.22
CA ILE A 74 -9.42 5.19 0.37
C ILE A 74 -8.92 6.09 -0.76
N LYS A 75 -9.75 7.04 -1.18
CA LYS A 75 -9.32 8.19 -1.96
C LYS A 75 -9.16 9.36 -1.01
N ARG A 76 -7.98 9.94 -0.99
CA ARG A 76 -7.67 11.11 -0.16
C ARG A 76 -8.37 12.34 -0.69
N PRO A 77 -8.84 13.26 0.16
CA PRO A 77 -9.47 14.48 -0.27
C PRO A 77 -8.52 15.38 -1.09
N MET A 78 -9.08 16.16 -2.00
CA MET A 78 -8.29 17.07 -2.84
C MET A 78 -7.71 18.27 -2.06
N HIS A 79 -8.25 18.58 -0.89
CA HIS A 79 -7.75 19.67 -0.03
C HIS A 79 -6.56 19.27 0.85
N GLU A 80 -6.23 18.00 0.91
CA GLU A 80 -5.05 17.56 1.65
C GLU A 80 -3.75 18.10 1.05
N ARG A 81 -2.82 18.48 1.95
CA ARG A 81 -1.52 19.02 1.53
C ARG A 81 -0.61 17.96 0.90
N ASN A 82 -0.74 16.72 1.37
CA ASN A 82 0.10 15.62 0.93
C ASN A 82 -0.74 14.60 0.16
N HIS A 83 -0.33 14.32 -1.08
CA HIS A 83 -0.97 13.30 -1.91
C HIS A 83 -2.47 13.52 -2.18
N PRO A 84 -2.92 14.75 -2.57
CA PRO A 84 -4.32 15.03 -2.82
C PRO A 84 -4.90 14.10 -3.89
N GLY A 85 -6.09 13.56 -3.63
CA GLY A 85 -6.82 12.69 -4.56
C GLY A 85 -6.19 11.31 -4.82
N GLN A 86 -5.06 10.96 -4.20
CA GLN A 86 -4.43 9.66 -4.38
C GLN A 86 -5.19 8.54 -3.68
N ILE A 87 -5.07 7.35 -4.27
CA ILE A 87 -5.64 6.13 -3.70
C ILE A 87 -4.61 5.50 -2.76
N ALA A 88 -5.04 5.18 -1.54
CA ALA A 88 -4.18 4.62 -0.50
C ALA A 88 -4.87 3.48 0.25
N LEU A 89 -4.07 2.65 0.91
CA LEU A 89 -4.55 1.82 2.02
C LEU A 89 -4.85 2.73 3.21
N PRO A 90 -5.85 2.43 4.04
CA PRO A 90 -6.05 3.13 5.30
C PRO A 90 -4.79 3.13 6.15
N GLY A 91 -4.41 4.30 6.68
CA GLY A 91 -3.19 4.42 7.45
C GLY A 91 -2.60 5.83 7.49
N GLY A 92 -1.67 6.03 8.43
CA GLY A 92 -1.08 7.34 8.66
C GLY A 92 0.18 7.33 9.51
N ALA A 93 0.52 8.48 10.05
CA ALA A 93 1.75 8.69 10.80
C ALA A 93 1.68 8.09 12.21
N LYS A 94 2.80 7.49 12.62
CA LYS A 94 2.96 6.96 13.97
C LYS A 94 2.97 8.08 15.00
N GLU A 95 2.14 7.97 16.02
CA GLU A 95 2.14 8.87 17.17
C GLU A 95 3.25 8.56 18.17
N LYS A 96 3.52 9.55 19.06
CA LYS A 96 4.51 9.39 20.12
C LYS A 96 4.08 8.28 21.09
N ASN A 97 5.03 7.39 21.42
CA ASN A 97 4.83 6.25 22.30
C ASN A 97 3.86 5.15 21.83
N GLU A 98 3.37 5.23 20.61
CA GLU A 98 2.55 4.21 19.99
C GLU A 98 3.42 3.07 19.42
N LYS A 99 2.98 1.81 19.52
CA LYS A 99 3.59 0.72 18.75
C LYS A 99 3.07 0.77 17.32
N ILE A 100 3.94 0.57 16.34
CA ILE A 100 3.64 0.76 14.92
C ILE A 100 2.41 -0.04 14.42
N VAL A 101 2.15 -1.21 14.95
CA VAL A 101 0.94 -1.99 14.60
C VAL A 101 -0.35 -1.30 15.06
N TYR A 102 -0.31 -0.61 16.20
CA TYR A 102 -1.47 0.13 16.69
C TYR A 102 -1.73 1.40 15.89
N THR A 103 -0.72 1.98 15.26
CA THR A 103 -0.91 3.05 14.26
C THR A 103 -1.81 2.56 13.13
N ALA A 104 -1.53 1.41 12.52
CA ALA A 104 -2.35 0.88 11.44
C ALA A 104 -3.79 0.58 11.90
N ILE A 105 -3.96 0.07 13.11
CA ILE A 105 -5.29 -0.23 13.70
C ILE A 105 -6.07 1.06 13.97
N ARG A 106 -5.44 2.07 14.59
CA ARG A 106 -6.05 3.35 14.93
C ARG A 106 -6.48 4.10 13.67
N GLU A 107 -5.57 4.28 12.72
CA GLU A 107 -5.83 4.99 11.47
C GLU A 107 -6.98 4.34 10.67
N ALA A 108 -6.97 3.00 10.55
CA ALA A 108 -8.05 2.30 9.86
C ALA A 108 -9.42 2.43 10.57
N PHE A 109 -9.42 2.60 11.90
CA PHE A 109 -10.64 2.91 12.64
C PHE A 109 -11.06 4.36 12.41
N GLU A 110 -10.14 5.33 12.52
CA GLU A 110 -10.39 6.76 12.39
C GLU A 110 -10.85 7.12 10.98
N GLU A 111 -10.22 6.59 9.94
CA GLU A 111 -10.53 6.91 8.54
C GLU A 111 -11.80 6.20 8.02
N VAL A 112 -12.00 4.91 8.34
CA VAL A 112 -13.05 4.09 7.69
C VAL A 112 -13.88 3.23 8.64
N GLY A 113 -13.69 3.36 9.96
CA GLY A 113 -14.47 2.65 10.97
C GLY A 113 -14.14 1.15 11.11
N ILE A 114 -12.94 0.71 10.70
CA ILE A 114 -12.54 -0.70 10.85
C ILE A 114 -12.21 -1.01 12.30
N GLU A 115 -13.01 -1.83 12.94
CA GLU A 115 -12.72 -2.40 14.25
C GLU A 115 -11.93 -3.71 14.11
N ILE A 116 -10.63 -3.67 14.36
CA ILE A 116 -9.75 -4.84 14.32
C ILE A 116 -8.88 -4.90 15.59
N LYS A 117 -8.64 -6.10 16.10
CA LYS A 117 -7.78 -6.32 17.25
C LYS A 117 -6.40 -6.77 16.83
N ASN A 118 -5.39 -6.49 17.64
CA ASN A 118 -4.00 -6.90 17.34
C ASN A 118 -3.86 -8.42 17.09
N ARG A 119 -4.67 -9.25 17.73
CA ARG A 119 -4.68 -10.72 17.51
C ARG A 119 -5.15 -11.13 16.12
N ASP A 120 -5.87 -10.25 15.41
CA ASP A 120 -6.43 -10.47 14.08
C ASP A 120 -5.49 -9.94 12.98
N ILE A 121 -4.35 -9.37 13.38
CA ILE A 121 -3.25 -9.03 12.47
C ILE A 121 -2.51 -10.33 12.10
N MET A 122 -2.55 -10.67 10.83
CA MET A 122 -1.94 -11.89 10.29
C MET A 122 -0.42 -11.79 10.19
N GLY A 123 0.09 -10.59 9.92
CA GLY A 123 1.51 -10.32 9.76
C GLY A 123 1.78 -8.93 9.20
N GLN A 124 3.05 -8.67 8.98
CA GLN A 124 3.58 -7.43 8.42
C GLN A 124 4.29 -7.75 7.10
N LEU A 125 4.09 -6.92 6.09
CA LEU A 125 4.89 -6.92 4.86
C LEU A 125 6.21 -6.18 5.08
N THR A 126 7.08 -6.19 4.08
CA THR A 126 8.37 -5.52 4.16
C THR A 126 8.17 -4.00 4.37
N PRO A 127 8.80 -3.39 5.38
CA PRO A 127 8.75 -1.94 5.56
C PRO A 127 9.27 -1.21 4.32
N LEU A 128 8.44 -0.34 3.76
CA LEU A 128 8.70 0.38 2.51
C LEU A 128 9.22 1.79 2.80
N PRO A 129 10.48 2.10 2.50
CA PRO A 129 10.97 3.46 2.57
C PRO A 129 10.47 4.29 1.37
N VAL A 130 9.98 5.49 1.65
CA VAL A 130 9.53 6.47 0.66
C VAL A 130 10.36 7.75 0.81
N PRO A 131 11.52 7.84 0.14
CA PRO A 131 12.46 8.95 0.33
C PRO A 131 11.87 10.32 0.03
N VAL A 132 10.99 10.41 -0.97
CA VAL A 132 10.34 11.68 -1.39
C VAL A 132 9.52 12.29 -0.25
N SER A 133 8.83 11.47 0.55
CA SER A 133 8.03 11.94 1.70
C SER A 133 8.78 11.87 3.03
N GLY A 134 9.95 11.20 3.07
CA GLY A 134 10.71 10.95 4.29
C GLY A 134 10.07 9.94 5.24
N TYR A 135 9.11 9.13 4.77
CA TYR A 135 8.45 8.10 5.58
C TYR A 135 8.98 6.70 5.32
N LEU A 136 9.10 5.92 6.40
CA LEU A 136 9.19 4.47 6.39
C LEU A 136 7.81 3.90 6.73
N ILE A 137 7.16 3.28 5.73
CA ILE A 137 5.80 2.75 5.84
C ILE A 137 5.86 1.29 6.27
N TYR A 138 5.10 0.93 7.29
CA TYR A 138 4.94 -0.43 7.80
C TYR A 138 3.57 -0.97 7.39
N PRO A 139 3.48 -1.82 6.35
CA PRO A 139 2.20 -2.39 5.94
C PRO A 139 1.86 -3.61 6.80
N PHE A 140 0.66 -3.63 7.36
CA PHE A 140 0.11 -4.77 8.10
C PHE A 140 -1.04 -5.39 7.33
N ILE A 141 -1.18 -6.72 7.46
CA ILE A 141 -2.31 -7.47 6.92
C ILE A 141 -3.21 -7.88 8.09
N GLY A 142 -4.44 -7.46 8.06
CA GLY A 142 -5.48 -7.82 9.01
C GLY A 142 -6.53 -8.74 8.39
N LEU A 143 -7.12 -9.62 9.19
CA LEU A 143 -8.21 -10.49 8.78
C LEU A 143 -9.46 -10.17 9.59
N LEU A 144 -10.49 -9.69 8.93
CA LEU A 144 -11.79 -9.42 9.52
C LEU A 144 -12.72 -10.65 9.35
N GLU A 145 -13.53 -10.93 10.35
CA GLU A 145 -14.50 -12.05 10.32
C GLU A 145 -15.61 -11.83 9.27
N LYS A 146 -15.96 -10.58 9.02
CA LYS A 146 -17.00 -10.15 8.06
C LYS A 146 -16.70 -8.76 7.51
N GLU A 147 -17.46 -8.35 6.50
CA GLU A 147 -17.43 -6.97 6.01
C GLU A 147 -17.71 -6.00 7.16
N PRO A 148 -16.86 -4.99 7.38
CA PRO A 148 -17.07 -4.00 8.44
C PRO A 148 -18.25 -3.08 8.12
N LYS A 149 -18.80 -2.48 9.16
CA LYS A 149 -19.72 -1.35 9.00
C LYS A 149 -18.87 -0.11 8.75
N TRP A 150 -18.90 0.36 7.52
CA TRP A 150 -18.10 1.52 7.10
C TRP A 150 -18.61 2.80 7.77
N VAL A 151 -17.69 3.55 8.38
CA VAL A 151 -17.90 4.88 8.95
C VAL A 151 -16.74 5.74 8.47
N LEU A 152 -17.01 6.60 7.50
CA LEU A 152 -15.97 7.42 6.89
C LEU A 152 -15.77 8.72 7.68
N ASN A 153 -14.51 9.09 7.88
CA ASN A 153 -14.13 10.42 8.29
C ASN A 153 -14.04 11.29 7.02
N GLU A 154 -15.04 12.12 6.78
CA GLU A 154 -15.15 12.93 5.56
C GLU A 154 -14.04 13.99 5.44
N ASP A 155 -13.35 14.32 6.54
CA ASP A 155 -12.20 15.24 6.52
C ASP A 155 -10.93 14.57 5.95
N GLU A 156 -10.83 13.23 6.05
CA GLU A 156 -9.63 12.46 5.64
C GLU A 156 -9.90 11.50 4.48
N VAL A 157 -11.16 11.20 4.17
CA VAL A 157 -11.58 10.23 3.15
C VAL A 157 -12.64 10.81 2.23
N ASP A 158 -12.26 11.11 0.99
CA ASP A 158 -13.19 11.54 -0.06
C ASP A 158 -14.09 10.37 -0.53
N LYS A 159 -13.52 9.17 -0.63
CA LYS A 159 -14.23 7.99 -1.13
C LYS A 159 -13.63 6.69 -0.61
N LEU A 160 -14.50 5.76 -0.23
CA LEU A 160 -14.14 4.37 0.03
C LEU A 160 -14.22 3.55 -1.27
N ILE A 161 -13.18 2.75 -1.54
CA ILE A 161 -13.10 1.87 -2.70
C ILE A 161 -12.90 0.43 -2.20
N VAL A 162 -14.00 -0.30 -2.08
CA VAL A 162 -13.95 -1.74 -1.75
C VAL A 162 -13.52 -2.51 -2.99
N THR A 163 -12.36 -3.15 -2.91
CA THR A 163 -11.65 -3.79 -4.02
C THR A 163 -11.62 -5.31 -3.82
N LYS A 164 -11.91 -6.07 -4.87
CA LYS A 164 -11.69 -7.52 -4.86
C LYS A 164 -10.21 -7.84 -4.98
N VAL A 165 -9.76 -8.86 -4.26
CA VAL A 165 -8.39 -9.38 -4.41
C VAL A 165 -8.17 -9.96 -5.81
N SER A 166 -9.19 -10.58 -6.42
CA SER A 166 -9.11 -11.08 -7.80
C SER A 166 -8.87 -9.96 -8.82
N ASP A 167 -9.53 -8.80 -8.67
CA ASP A 167 -9.34 -7.67 -9.57
C ASP A 167 -7.91 -7.10 -9.49
N LEU A 168 -7.30 -7.18 -8.31
CA LEU A 168 -5.90 -6.75 -8.13
C LEU A 168 -4.91 -7.74 -8.77
N ILE A 169 -5.22 -9.03 -8.75
CA ILE A 169 -4.35 -10.09 -9.30
C ILE A 169 -4.47 -10.18 -10.83
N ASP A 170 -5.56 -9.70 -11.38
CA ASP A 170 -5.81 -9.73 -12.82
C ASP A 170 -4.76 -8.90 -13.56
N ALA A 171 -4.03 -9.56 -14.46
CA ALA A 171 -2.98 -8.93 -15.26
C ALA A 171 -3.52 -7.81 -16.16
N ASP A 172 -4.77 -7.88 -16.57
CA ASP A 172 -5.43 -6.87 -17.41
C ASP A 172 -5.63 -5.53 -16.67
N ASN A 173 -5.48 -5.54 -15.35
CA ASN A 173 -5.54 -4.33 -14.52
C ASN A 173 -4.15 -3.69 -14.25
N ASN A 174 -3.08 -4.19 -14.86
CA ASN A 174 -1.74 -3.61 -14.80
C ASN A 174 -1.51 -2.69 -16.01
N TYR A 175 -1.25 -1.43 -15.72
CA TYR A 175 -1.02 -0.38 -16.73
C TYR A 175 0.31 0.31 -16.50
N SER A 176 0.84 0.91 -17.55
CA SER A 176 1.92 1.88 -17.49
C SER A 176 1.57 3.03 -18.43
N GLU A 177 1.58 4.25 -17.92
CA GLU A 177 1.19 5.45 -18.67
C GLU A 177 2.19 6.57 -18.43
N THR A 178 2.35 7.44 -19.44
CA THR A 178 3.17 8.65 -19.29
C THR A 178 2.36 9.74 -18.61
N TRP A 179 2.83 10.16 -17.45
CA TRP A 179 2.26 11.28 -16.68
C TRP A 179 3.26 12.41 -16.55
N GLU A 180 2.75 13.60 -16.28
CA GLU A 180 3.57 14.75 -15.88
C GLU A 180 3.59 14.85 -14.35
N LEU A 181 4.74 14.55 -13.74
CA LEU A 181 4.94 14.66 -12.30
C LEU A 181 6.06 15.68 -12.01
N HIS A 182 5.73 16.71 -11.25
CA HIS A 182 6.69 17.77 -10.88
C HIS A 182 7.41 18.40 -12.09
N GLY A 183 6.68 18.58 -13.22
CA GLY A 183 7.22 19.16 -14.44
C GLY A 183 8.07 18.21 -15.29
N ASN A 184 8.14 16.92 -14.94
CA ASN A 184 8.82 15.89 -15.72
C ASN A 184 7.83 14.88 -16.28
N LYS A 185 8.01 14.46 -17.51
CA LYS A 185 7.30 13.35 -18.09
C LYS A 185 7.93 12.05 -17.59
N VAL A 186 7.10 11.17 -17.05
CA VAL A 186 7.52 9.93 -16.41
C VAL A 186 6.56 8.81 -16.77
N GLU A 187 7.07 7.60 -16.89
CA GLU A 187 6.26 6.40 -17.02
C GLU A 187 5.86 5.90 -15.63
N VAL A 188 4.55 5.84 -15.36
CA VAL A 188 3.99 5.47 -14.07
C VAL A 188 3.28 4.12 -14.16
N PRO A 189 3.91 3.03 -13.65
CA PRO A 189 3.22 1.76 -13.47
C PRO A 189 2.13 1.90 -12.40
N HIS A 190 0.95 1.36 -12.68
CA HIS A 190 -0.16 1.41 -11.74
C HIS A 190 -1.15 0.25 -11.95
N PHE A 191 -1.88 -0.09 -10.90
CA PHE A 191 -3.08 -0.90 -11.01
C PHE A 191 -4.27 -0.01 -11.33
N ARG A 192 -5.11 -0.44 -12.27
CA ARG A 192 -6.38 0.24 -12.55
C ARG A 192 -7.53 -0.56 -11.99
N ILE A 193 -8.14 -0.06 -10.94
CA ILE A 193 -9.30 -0.68 -10.30
C ILE A 193 -10.50 0.24 -10.52
N LYS A 194 -11.42 -0.20 -11.37
CA LYS A 194 -12.49 0.66 -11.89
C LYS A 194 -11.85 1.89 -12.56
N ASP A 195 -12.25 3.10 -12.17
CA ASP A 195 -11.71 4.37 -12.71
C ASP A 195 -10.56 4.95 -11.86
N ASN A 196 -9.95 4.14 -10.98
CA ASN A 196 -8.92 4.62 -10.06
C ASN A 196 -7.55 4.03 -10.42
N ALA A 197 -6.56 4.89 -10.59
CA ALA A 197 -5.17 4.48 -10.73
C ALA A 197 -4.52 4.38 -9.34
N ILE A 198 -3.99 3.20 -9.02
CA ILE A 198 -3.28 2.92 -7.76
C ILE A 198 -1.80 2.82 -8.10
N TRP A 199 -1.00 3.75 -7.65
CA TRP A 199 0.42 3.88 -7.99
C TRP A 199 1.30 4.18 -6.76
N GLY A 200 2.61 4.31 -6.96
CA GLY A 200 3.56 4.70 -5.94
C GLY A 200 3.62 3.72 -4.76
N ALA A 201 3.68 4.24 -3.54
CA ALA A 201 3.84 3.43 -2.33
C ALA A 201 2.71 2.40 -2.15
N THR A 202 1.46 2.78 -2.41
CA THR A 202 0.32 1.86 -2.32
C THR A 202 0.45 0.71 -3.31
N ALA A 203 0.77 1.00 -4.56
CA ALA A 203 0.98 -0.04 -5.58
C ALA A 203 2.16 -0.96 -5.22
N SER A 204 3.24 -0.43 -4.66
CA SER A 204 4.39 -1.21 -4.20
C SER A 204 3.98 -2.21 -3.12
N VAL A 205 3.23 -1.77 -2.10
CA VAL A 205 2.69 -2.65 -1.04
C VAL A 205 1.77 -3.71 -1.62
N LEU A 206 0.85 -3.34 -2.51
CA LEU A 206 -0.07 -4.28 -3.15
C LEU A 206 0.65 -5.25 -4.08
N SER A 207 1.72 -4.84 -4.76
CA SER A 207 2.56 -5.71 -5.58
C SER A 207 3.22 -6.81 -4.75
N GLU A 208 3.71 -6.48 -3.54
CA GLU A 208 4.23 -7.48 -2.61
C GLU A 208 3.14 -8.44 -2.11
N PHE A 209 1.97 -7.91 -1.78
CA PHE A 209 0.81 -8.73 -1.39
C PHE A 209 0.41 -9.72 -2.49
N ILE A 210 0.39 -9.31 -3.76
CA ILE A 210 0.10 -10.19 -4.91
C ILE A 210 1.08 -11.38 -4.92
N ASP A 211 2.38 -11.15 -4.78
CA ASP A 211 3.39 -12.21 -4.79
C ASP A 211 3.20 -13.21 -3.64
N LEU A 212 2.55 -12.82 -2.54
CA LEU A 212 2.27 -13.73 -1.43
C LEU A 212 1.00 -14.57 -1.62
N VAL A 213 0.08 -14.14 -2.48
CA VAL A 213 -1.22 -14.80 -2.68
C VAL A 213 -1.37 -15.45 -4.05
N HIS A 214 -0.53 -15.09 -5.00
CA HIS A 214 -0.48 -15.66 -6.35
C HIS A 214 0.59 -16.74 -6.48
#